data_10fcf41257bf8845a0f35a26c8a5e34d
#
_entry.id   10fcf41257bf8845a0f35a26c8a5e34d
#
_cell.length_a   1.000
_cell.length_b   1.000
_cell.length_c   1.000
_cell.angle_alpha   90.00
_cell.angle_beta   90.00
_cell.angle_gamma   90.00
#
_symmetry.space_group_name_H-M   'P 1'
#
loop_
_entity.id
_entity.type
_entity.pdbx_description
1 polymer ?
#
loop_
_entity_poly.entity_id
_entity_poly.type
_entity_poly.pdbx_seq_one_letter_code
_entity_poly.pdbx_strand_id
1 'polypeptide(L)'
;EVKERRLFVSPKVSMVSQSKLRIIPMGGVDEIGKNMTVFEYEDDIIVVDCGSVFPKEDMLGVDLVIPDVSYLVGKKKNVRGYLFTHGHEDHIGATPYILRQVPAPLYGTKLTLALIDLKLKEHRVPNISMHVVQPRDEIQLGKFTCKFIHVSHSIAGACAIAITCPAGTVVVSGDFKVDYTPIDGQVTDLQTLASLGEKGVMALLCESTNVERPGQTMSEMKIGPTFENLFRDAKGRVIVAMFASNIHRMQMVIDNAIRYGRRVCFIGRSMVNVSRVAMQIGELHVPEECIIDVDSLDQYPDEEILVMTTGSQGEPMAGLTRMAYAEHRKLQIRQSDMVLISATPIPGNEKFISRVINQLYRCGAQVVYEALAEVHVSGHACQEELKLMHALVQPEYFIPVHGEYRMLWQHAELAESMGMNRKNIVIPEIGQVIEMNQTSLSLGEQVPTGGVLVDGLGIGDVGNVVLRDRKHLSQDGLIIVVMAIDRDQGVLVSGPDIISRGFIYVRENEDIIESMRDVVRGILRESSLNGSDWMALKNRIKDELHRYIYEKIKRNPMILPIILDI
;
A
#
# COMPACT_ATOMS: atom_id res chain seq x y z
N GLU A 1 69.47 30.41 12.77
CA GLU A 1 68.39 29.67 12.05
C GLU A 1 67.70 28.74 13.03
N VAL A 2 66.56 29.15 13.52
CA VAL A 2 65.72 28.37 14.44
C VAL A 2 64.62 27.65 13.59
N LYS A 3 64.73 26.34 13.52
CA LYS A 3 63.67 25.49 12.94
C LYS A 3 62.53 25.38 13.93
N GLU A 4 61.39 26.01 13.61
CA GLU A 4 60.10 25.77 14.27
C GLU A 4 59.64 24.31 14.02
N ARG A 5 59.56 23.54 15.10
CA ARG A 5 58.87 22.24 15.12
C ARG A 5 57.36 22.47 15.12
N ARG A 6 56.70 22.23 14.00
CA ARG A 6 55.24 22.06 13.97
C ARG A 6 54.88 20.82 14.79
N LEU A 7 54.24 21.05 15.93
CA LEU A 7 53.55 20.01 16.69
C LEU A 7 52.37 19.49 15.85
N PHE A 8 52.50 18.27 15.35
CA PHE A 8 51.37 17.52 14.84
C PHE A 8 50.40 17.25 16.00
N VAL A 9 49.29 17.96 16.04
CA VAL A 9 48.15 17.61 16.89
C VAL A 9 47.54 16.35 16.28
N SER A 10 47.73 15.22 16.95
CA SER A 10 47.02 13.98 16.59
C SER A 10 45.51 14.22 16.57
N PRO A 11 44.78 13.79 15.54
CA PRO A 11 43.34 13.87 15.57
C PRO A 11 42.83 13.09 16.80
N LYS A 12 41.92 13.69 17.56
CA LYS A 12 41.23 13.01 18.64
C LYS A 12 40.58 11.76 18.03
N VAL A 13 41.09 10.60 18.40
CA VAL A 13 40.41 9.33 18.12
C VAL A 13 39.08 9.42 18.85
N SER A 14 38.02 9.65 18.13
CA SER A 14 36.68 9.50 18.66
C SER A 14 36.54 8.05 19.13
N MET A 15 36.23 7.85 20.41
CA MET A 15 35.97 6.51 20.90
C MET A 15 34.85 5.90 20.05
N VAL A 16 35.17 4.87 19.28
CA VAL A 16 34.16 4.09 18.51
C VAL A 16 33.20 3.53 19.54
N SER A 17 31.92 3.84 19.41
CA SER A 17 30.89 3.31 20.29
C SER A 17 30.90 1.78 20.23
N GLN A 18 30.96 1.13 21.40
CA GLN A 18 30.83 -0.34 21.47
C GLN A 18 29.41 -0.82 21.14
N SER A 19 28.39 0.02 21.35
CA SER A 19 26.99 -0.30 21.03
C SER A 19 26.77 -0.18 19.53
N LYS A 20 26.02 -1.14 18.99
CA LYS A 20 25.64 -1.19 17.58
C LYS A 20 24.26 -0.57 17.37
N LEU A 21 24.06 0.09 16.24
CA LEU A 21 22.75 0.43 15.71
C LEU A 21 22.12 -0.84 15.17
N ARG A 22 20.87 -1.10 15.52
CA ARG A 22 20.05 -2.17 14.98
C ARG A 22 19.02 -1.57 14.03
N ILE A 23 19.02 -2.03 12.78
CA ILE A 23 18.06 -1.67 11.73
C ILE A 23 17.22 -2.89 11.44
N ILE A 24 15.90 -2.77 11.52
CA ILE A 24 14.97 -3.89 11.39
C ILE A 24 13.87 -3.52 10.40
N PRO A 25 13.92 -3.99 9.16
CA PRO A 25 12.82 -3.83 8.22
C PRO A 25 11.62 -4.66 8.67
N MET A 26 10.50 -4.01 8.99
CA MET A 26 9.23 -4.68 9.33
C MET A 26 8.35 -4.87 8.09
N GLY A 27 8.71 -4.25 6.97
CA GLY A 27 8.09 -4.33 5.66
C GLY A 27 8.88 -3.52 4.63
N GLY A 28 8.44 -3.52 3.37
CA GLY A 28 9.12 -2.79 2.28
C GLY A 28 10.40 -3.47 1.77
N VAL A 29 10.59 -4.76 2.04
CA VAL A 29 11.69 -5.59 1.55
C VAL A 29 11.11 -6.86 0.96
N ASP A 30 11.56 -7.25 -0.23
CA ASP A 30 10.96 -8.32 -1.05
C ASP A 30 9.46 -8.10 -1.36
N GLU A 31 9.02 -6.86 -1.25
CA GLU A 31 7.66 -6.41 -1.54
C GLU A 31 7.64 -4.91 -1.86
N ILE A 32 6.63 -4.46 -2.60
CA ILE A 32 6.31 -3.06 -2.78
C ILE A 32 5.16 -2.71 -1.83
N GLY A 33 5.38 -1.71 -0.97
CA GLY A 33 4.43 -1.28 0.04
C GLY A 33 4.71 -1.83 1.44
N LYS A 34 3.85 -1.53 2.39
CA LYS A 34 3.98 -1.89 3.81
C LYS A 34 5.32 -1.39 4.41
N ASN A 35 5.81 -0.24 3.90
CA ASN A 35 7.10 0.31 4.31
C ASN A 35 7.10 0.66 5.79
N MET A 36 8.01 0.05 6.52
CA MET A 36 8.22 0.29 7.95
C MET A 36 9.59 -0.21 8.36
N THR A 37 10.43 0.67 8.90
CA THR A 37 11.76 0.31 9.37
C THR A 37 11.98 0.81 10.80
N VAL A 38 12.42 -0.07 11.68
CA VAL A 38 12.75 0.22 13.07
C VAL A 38 14.24 0.47 13.20
N PHE A 39 14.61 1.55 13.88
CA PHE A 39 15.98 1.89 14.28
C PHE A 39 16.06 1.84 15.80
N GLU A 40 16.92 0.99 16.33
CA GLU A 40 17.11 0.79 17.77
C GLU A 40 18.58 1.01 18.12
N TYR A 41 18.82 1.91 19.04
CA TYR A 41 20.14 2.15 19.61
C TYR A 41 20.04 2.20 21.13
N GLU A 42 20.57 1.17 21.79
CA GLU A 42 20.40 0.92 23.22
C GLU A 42 18.91 0.89 23.63
N ASP A 43 18.46 1.82 24.48
CA ASP A 43 17.07 1.87 24.95
C ASP A 43 16.17 2.80 24.12
N ASP A 44 16.68 3.42 23.07
CA ASP A 44 15.90 4.32 22.23
C ASP A 44 15.54 3.65 20.90
N ILE A 45 14.27 3.76 20.54
CA ILE A 45 13.70 3.24 19.30
C ILE A 45 13.01 4.37 18.56
N ILE A 46 13.28 4.49 17.27
CA ILE A 46 12.48 5.30 16.34
C ILE A 46 12.01 4.42 15.19
N VAL A 47 10.91 4.81 14.57
CA VAL A 47 10.32 4.09 13.46
C VAL A 47 10.19 5.03 12.27
N VAL A 48 10.64 4.59 11.10
CA VAL A 48 10.45 5.31 9.85
C VAL A 48 9.35 4.63 9.06
N ASP A 49 8.29 5.39 8.76
CA ASP A 49 7.07 5.00 8.09
C ASP A 49 6.24 3.93 8.81
N CYS A 50 4.97 3.82 8.44
CA CYS A 50 4.00 2.85 8.91
C CYS A 50 3.03 2.53 7.77
N GLY A 51 3.54 1.89 6.73
CA GLY A 51 2.83 1.63 5.51
C GLY A 51 1.91 0.43 5.57
N SER A 52 0.97 0.39 4.64
CA SER A 52 0.12 -0.76 4.35
C SER A 52 0.33 -1.24 2.91
N VAL A 53 -0.18 -2.40 2.59
CA VAL A 53 -0.22 -2.91 1.21
C VAL A 53 -1.59 -3.48 0.90
N PHE A 54 -2.02 -3.40 -0.37
CA PHE A 54 -3.24 -4.04 -0.82
C PHE A 54 -3.14 -5.56 -0.75
N PRO A 55 -4.25 -6.26 -0.44
CA PRO A 55 -4.25 -7.72 -0.40
C PRO A 55 -4.00 -8.31 -1.78
N LYS A 56 -3.36 -9.48 -1.81
CA LYS A 56 -3.20 -10.27 -3.04
C LYS A 56 -4.54 -10.83 -3.51
N GLU A 57 -4.64 -11.22 -4.79
CA GLU A 57 -5.89 -11.76 -5.39
C GLU A 57 -6.48 -12.96 -4.63
N ASP A 58 -5.66 -13.74 -3.96
CA ASP A 58 -6.09 -14.92 -3.18
C ASP A 58 -6.50 -14.60 -1.74
N MET A 59 -6.34 -13.36 -1.29
CA MET A 59 -6.76 -12.87 0.04
C MET A 59 -8.20 -12.35 0.00
N LEU A 60 -9.16 -13.22 -0.31
CA LEU A 60 -10.56 -12.84 -0.50
C LEU A 60 -11.17 -12.18 0.75
N GLY A 61 -11.76 -10.98 0.56
CA GLY A 61 -12.43 -10.22 1.62
C GLY A 61 -11.50 -9.52 2.61
N VAL A 62 -10.19 -9.50 2.34
CA VAL A 62 -9.23 -8.69 3.11
C VAL A 62 -9.19 -7.29 2.52
N ASP A 63 -9.24 -6.25 3.35
CA ASP A 63 -9.21 -4.86 2.91
C ASP A 63 -7.77 -4.36 2.70
N LEU A 64 -6.87 -4.68 3.63
CA LEU A 64 -5.45 -4.32 3.56
C LEU A 64 -4.59 -5.22 4.44
N VAL A 65 -3.26 -5.18 4.21
CA VAL A 65 -2.27 -5.89 5.00
C VAL A 65 -1.33 -4.88 5.65
N ILE A 66 -1.09 -5.04 6.95
CA ILE A 66 -0.23 -4.16 7.75
C ILE A 66 0.96 -4.94 8.35
N PRO A 67 2.04 -4.28 8.76
CA PRO A 67 3.15 -4.93 9.46
C PRO A 67 2.71 -5.52 10.82
N ASP A 68 3.26 -6.68 11.16
CA ASP A 68 3.20 -7.18 12.54
C ASP A 68 4.16 -6.38 13.42
N VAL A 69 3.63 -5.76 14.46
CA VAL A 69 4.40 -4.92 15.38
C VAL A 69 4.58 -5.54 16.77
N SER A 70 4.40 -6.86 16.89
CA SER A 70 4.54 -7.60 18.16
C SER A 70 5.88 -7.32 18.84
N TYR A 71 6.95 -7.17 18.07
CA TYR A 71 8.27 -6.76 18.55
C TYR A 71 8.24 -5.41 19.29
N LEU A 72 7.57 -4.41 18.72
CA LEU A 72 7.47 -3.07 19.31
C LEU A 72 6.54 -3.03 20.50
N VAL A 73 5.49 -3.87 20.53
CA VAL A 73 4.55 -3.95 21.67
C VAL A 73 5.31 -4.27 22.96
N GLY A 74 6.26 -5.21 22.91
CA GLY A 74 7.13 -5.55 24.04
C GLY A 74 8.05 -4.40 24.48
N LYS A 75 8.36 -3.45 23.59
CA LYS A 75 9.30 -2.36 23.79
C LYS A 75 8.66 -0.96 23.71
N LYS A 76 7.34 -0.86 23.80
CA LYS A 76 6.60 0.40 23.54
C LYS A 76 7.06 1.61 24.34
N LYS A 77 7.63 1.42 25.52
CA LYS A 77 8.18 2.51 26.37
C LYS A 77 9.47 3.12 25.81
N ASN A 78 10.13 2.38 24.93
CA ASN A 78 11.39 2.77 24.30
C ASN A 78 11.17 3.52 22.97
N VAL A 79 9.96 3.44 22.38
CA VAL A 79 9.61 4.11 21.12
C VAL A 79 9.49 5.61 21.36
N ARG A 80 10.43 6.39 20.79
CA ARG A 80 10.52 7.85 20.94
C ARG A 80 9.64 8.59 19.92
N GLY A 81 9.37 8.00 18.77
CA GLY A 81 8.51 8.58 17.76
C GLY A 81 8.51 7.83 16.43
N TYR A 82 7.57 8.23 15.60
CA TYR A 82 7.44 7.79 14.21
C TYR A 82 7.79 8.96 13.30
N LEU A 83 8.66 8.72 12.34
CA LEU A 83 9.08 9.70 11.34
C LEU A 83 8.51 9.27 10.00
N PHE A 84 7.86 10.17 9.29
CA PHE A 84 7.25 9.87 8.01
C PHE A 84 7.99 10.56 6.87
N THR A 85 8.36 9.76 5.87
CA THR A 85 9.01 10.26 4.66
C THR A 85 8.03 11.04 3.80
N HIS A 86 6.82 10.53 3.59
CA HIS A 86 5.75 11.17 2.82
C HIS A 86 4.38 10.52 3.09
N GLY A 87 3.34 11.02 2.44
CA GLY A 87 1.94 10.70 2.75
C GLY A 87 1.27 9.64 1.87
N HIS A 88 1.99 8.77 1.15
CA HIS A 88 1.38 7.66 0.42
C HIS A 88 0.93 6.53 1.36
N GLU A 89 -0.07 5.75 0.92
CA GLU A 89 -0.69 4.67 1.71
C GLU A 89 0.30 3.60 2.15
N ASP A 90 1.23 3.26 1.30
CA ASP A 90 2.29 2.29 1.56
C ASP A 90 3.39 2.79 2.52
N HIS A 91 3.26 4.06 2.98
CA HIS A 91 4.10 4.69 4.02
C HIS A 91 3.32 5.13 5.26
N ILE A 92 1.99 5.41 5.13
CA ILE A 92 1.19 5.87 6.28
C ILE A 92 -0.03 5.00 6.59
N GLY A 93 -0.41 4.07 5.70
CA GLY A 93 -1.70 3.39 5.75
C GLY A 93 -1.94 2.55 6.99
N ALA A 94 -0.89 1.98 7.60
CA ALA A 94 -1.00 1.19 8.82
C ALA A 94 -1.01 2.02 10.11
N THR A 95 -0.73 3.33 10.04
CA THR A 95 -0.59 4.20 11.22
C THR A 95 -1.73 4.08 12.24
N PRO A 96 -3.04 4.12 11.86
CA PRO A 96 -4.12 4.02 12.82
C PRO A 96 -4.15 2.71 13.60
N TYR A 97 -3.71 1.62 12.98
CA TYR A 97 -3.71 0.28 13.57
C TYR A 97 -2.54 0.10 14.54
N ILE A 98 -1.36 0.60 14.14
CA ILE A 98 -0.12 0.50 14.92
C ILE A 98 -0.18 1.37 16.17
N LEU A 99 -0.65 2.61 16.05
CA LEU A 99 -0.72 3.54 17.18
C LEU A 99 -1.68 3.10 18.30
N ARG A 100 -2.66 2.25 18.02
CA ARG A 100 -3.48 1.62 19.05
C ARG A 100 -2.69 0.67 19.95
N GLN A 101 -1.64 0.05 19.42
CA GLN A 101 -0.81 -0.91 20.14
C GLN A 101 0.45 -0.25 20.72
N VAL A 102 1.06 0.65 19.96
CA VAL A 102 2.34 1.31 20.27
C VAL A 102 2.21 2.82 20.03
N PRO A 103 1.52 3.54 20.92
CA PRO A 103 1.34 4.99 20.80
C PRO A 103 2.68 5.72 21.04
N ALA A 104 3.03 6.64 20.14
CA ALA A 104 4.17 7.55 20.28
C ALA A 104 3.97 8.81 19.40
N PRO A 105 4.74 9.90 19.61
CA PRO A 105 4.65 11.11 18.80
C PRO A 105 4.96 10.87 17.32
N LEU A 106 4.32 11.65 16.44
CA LEU A 106 4.48 11.60 14.99
C LEU A 106 5.21 12.84 14.48
N TYR A 107 6.12 12.64 13.55
CA TYR A 107 6.92 13.68 12.91
C TYR A 107 6.84 13.54 11.40
N GLY A 108 6.47 14.59 10.70
CA GLY A 108 6.34 14.58 9.24
C GLY A 108 6.02 15.97 8.70
N THR A 109 6.04 16.11 7.39
CA THR A 109 5.66 17.36 6.73
C THR A 109 4.16 17.64 6.87
N LYS A 110 3.78 18.87 6.60
CA LYS A 110 2.41 19.36 6.82
C LYS A 110 1.34 18.51 6.14
N LEU A 111 1.53 18.19 4.85
CA LEU A 111 0.57 17.37 4.11
C LEU A 111 0.54 15.93 4.65
N THR A 112 1.69 15.33 4.89
CA THR A 112 1.81 13.96 5.42
C THR A 112 1.05 13.81 6.74
N LEU A 113 1.27 14.71 7.69
CA LEU A 113 0.56 14.67 8.98
C LEU A 113 -0.93 14.98 8.84
N ALA A 114 -1.32 15.86 7.92
CA ALA A 114 -2.73 16.14 7.68
C ALA A 114 -3.48 14.91 7.10
N LEU A 115 -2.84 14.12 6.23
CA LEU A 115 -3.38 12.87 5.73
C LEU A 115 -3.45 11.79 6.83
N ILE A 116 -2.44 11.72 7.69
CA ILE A 116 -2.46 10.83 8.86
C ILE A 116 -3.58 11.23 9.83
N ASP A 117 -3.75 12.52 10.13
CA ASP A 117 -4.81 13.02 11.02
C ASP A 117 -6.20 12.64 10.50
N LEU A 118 -6.41 12.75 9.18
CA LEU A 118 -7.64 12.30 8.55
C LEU A 118 -7.92 10.81 8.84
N LYS A 119 -6.91 9.95 8.66
CA LYS A 119 -7.02 8.52 8.95
C LYS A 119 -7.24 8.23 10.43
N LEU A 120 -6.53 8.91 11.33
CA LEU A 120 -6.71 8.74 12.78
C LEU A 120 -8.15 9.09 13.20
N LYS A 121 -8.73 10.15 12.63
CA LYS A 121 -10.12 10.53 12.87
C LYS A 121 -11.11 9.50 12.34
N GLU A 122 -10.92 9.00 11.12
CA GLU A 122 -11.76 7.95 10.52
C GLU A 122 -11.74 6.68 11.38
N HIS A 123 -10.59 6.31 11.88
CA HIS A 123 -10.39 5.13 12.73
C HIS A 123 -10.63 5.39 14.23
N ARG A 124 -11.01 6.60 14.63
CA ARG A 124 -11.26 6.98 16.04
C ARG A 124 -10.08 6.65 16.96
N VAL A 125 -8.86 6.89 16.49
CA VAL A 125 -7.66 6.76 17.33
C VAL A 125 -7.58 7.97 18.26
N PRO A 126 -7.28 7.78 19.56
CA PRO A 126 -7.18 8.89 20.51
C PRO A 126 -6.07 9.87 20.12
N ASN A 127 -6.13 11.07 20.68
CA ASN A 127 -5.18 12.15 20.39
C ASN A 127 -3.73 11.69 20.53
N ILE A 128 -3.02 11.73 19.41
CA ILE A 128 -1.59 11.48 19.31
C ILE A 128 -0.89 12.83 19.06
N SER A 129 0.25 13.05 19.71
CA SER A 129 1.04 14.25 19.48
C SER A 129 1.63 14.23 18.07
N MET A 130 1.39 15.28 17.29
CA MET A 130 1.89 15.43 15.92
C MET A 130 2.75 16.69 15.82
N HIS A 131 3.94 16.55 15.26
CA HIS A 131 4.93 17.61 15.13
C HIS A 131 5.26 17.84 13.66
N VAL A 132 4.81 18.95 13.11
CA VAL A 132 5.13 19.33 11.72
C VAL A 132 6.59 19.71 11.65
N VAL A 133 7.30 19.09 10.70
CA VAL A 133 8.68 19.41 10.36
C VAL A 133 8.76 20.03 8.97
N GLN A 134 9.82 20.81 8.76
CA GLN A 134 10.16 21.37 7.46
C GLN A 134 11.47 20.76 6.94
N PRO A 135 11.72 20.79 5.63
CA PRO A 135 13.02 20.42 5.10
C PRO A 135 14.15 21.15 5.82
N ARG A 136 15.23 20.41 6.14
CA ARG A 136 16.39 20.80 6.92
C ARG A 136 16.19 20.90 8.44
N ASP A 137 14.98 20.72 8.95
CA ASP A 137 14.77 20.60 10.40
C ASP A 137 15.53 19.40 10.97
N GLU A 138 16.08 19.59 12.15
CA GLU A 138 16.72 18.54 12.96
C GLU A 138 15.95 18.36 14.26
N ILE A 139 15.56 17.12 14.56
CA ILE A 139 14.85 16.78 15.78
C ILE A 139 15.66 15.77 16.61
N GLN A 140 15.59 15.89 17.92
CA GLN A 140 16.26 14.97 18.85
C GLN A 140 15.25 14.01 19.47
N LEU A 141 15.47 12.70 19.26
CA LEU A 141 14.65 11.63 19.79
C LEU A 141 15.52 10.63 20.58
N GLY A 142 15.64 10.86 21.88
CA GLY A 142 16.60 10.12 22.70
C GLY A 142 18.04 10.32 22.18
N LYS A 143 18.71 9.25 21.81
CA LYS A 143 20.07 9.28 21.25
C LYS A 143 20.13 9.49 19.74
N PHE A 144 18.97 9.60 19.08
CA PHE A 144 18.88 9.87 17.65
C PHE A 144 18.71 11.36 17.38
N THR A 145 19.49 11.87 16.43
CA THR A 145 19.28 13.16 15.77
C THR A 145 18.79 12.89 14.35
N CYS A 146 17.58 13.34 14.03
CA CYS A 146 16.94 13.06 12.74
C CYS A 146 16.78 14.36 11.95
N LYS A 147 17.34 14.40 10.73
CA LYS A 147 17.26 15.54 9.81
C LYS A 147 16.41 15.20 8.61
N PHE A 148 15.42 16.05 8.33
CA PHE A 148 14.55 15.92 7.15
C PHE A 148 15.16 16.63 5.96
N ILE A 149 15.20 15.98 4.81
CA ILE A 149 15.85 16.46 3.59
C ILE A 149 14.83 16.40 2.46
N HIS A 150 14.50 17.54 1.85
CA HIS A 150 13.54 17.57 0.76
C HIS A 150 13.97 16.70 -0.41
N VAL A 151 13.04 15.88 -0.92
CA VAL A 151 13.17 15.13 -2.18
C VAL A 151 11.92 15.35 -3.04
N SER A 152 12.11 15.41 -4.35
CA SER A 152 10.96 15.45 -5.26
C SER A 152 10.34 14.07 -5.37
N HIS A 153 9.00 14.00 -5.32
CA HIS A 153 8.22 12.78 -5.50
C HIS A 153 6.87 13.12 -6.14
N SER A 154 5.97 12.14 -6.32
CA SER A 154 4.61 12.36 -6.84
C SER A 154 3.63 12.98 -5.82
N ILE A 155 4.06 13.19 -4.59
CA ILE A 155 3.29 13.85 -3.52
C ILE A 155 4.12 14.98 -2.92
N ALA A 156 3.44 16.08 -2.54
CA ALA A 156 4.09 17.22 -1.92
C ALA A 156 4.67 16.90 -0.54
N GLY A 157 5.79 17.52 -0.22
CA GLY A 157 6.42 17.42 1.10
C GLY A 157 7.14 16.09 1.36
N ALA A 158 7.55 15.36 0.32
CA ALA A 158 8.37 14.17 0.48
C ALA A 158 9.77 14.51 0.99
N CYS A 159 10.30 13.68 1.88
CA CYS A 159 11.61 13.85 2.50
C CYS A 159 12.39 12.55 2.58
N ALA A 160 13.69 12.62 2.31
CA ALA A 160 14.65 11.67 2.86
C ALA A 160 14.95 12.04 4.33
N ILE A 161 15.42 11.07 5.11
CA ILE A 161 15.70 11.27 6.54
C ILE A 161 17.13 10.80 6.84
N ALA A 162 17.97 11.72 7.33
CA ALA A 162 19.27 11.35 7.89
C ALA A 162 19.15 11.13 9.39
N ILE A 163 19.47 9.93 9.84
CA ILE A 163 19.37 9.45 11.22
C ILE A 163 20.78 9.29 11.78
N THR A 164 21.16 10.13 12.72
CA THR A 164 22.48 10.11 13.37
C THR A 164 22.36 9.63 14.80
N CYS A 165 23.19 8.68 15.19
CA CYS A 165 23.35 8.21 16.56
C CYS A 165 24.86 8.02 16.84
N PRO A 166 25.29 7.69 18.08
CA PRO A 166 26.70 7.49 18.36
C PRO A 166 27.40 6.39 17.55
N ALA A 167 26.65 5.46 16.95
CA ALA A 167 27.19 4.43 16.05
C ALA A 167 27.54 4.97 14.66
N GLY A 168 26.88 6.04 14.19
CA GLY A 168 27.10 6.63 12.87
C GLY A 168 25.82 7.27 12.31
N THR A 169 25.89 7.70 11.06
CA THR A 169 24.77 8.30 10.32
C THR A 169 24.23 7.34 9.27
N VAL A 170 22.92 7.16 9.24
CA VAL A 170 22.19 6.40 8.23
C VAL A 170 21.28 7.36 7.46
N VAL A 171 21.22 7.20 6.13
CA VAL A 171 20.28 7.94 5.29
C VAL A 171 19.20 7.00 4.78
N VAL A 172 17.95 7.36 4.97
CA VAL A 172 16.78 6.71 4.37
C VAL A 172 16.28 7.61 3.26
N SER A 173 16.29 7.14 2.02
CA SER A 173 15.92 7.98 0.86
C SER A 173 14.45 8.41 0.88
N GLY A 174 13.56 7.60 1.48
CA GLY A 174 12.16 7.64 1.14
C GLY A 174 11.98 7.36 -0.36
N ASP A 175 10.81 7.65 -0.89
CA ASP A 175 10.56 7.58 -2.33
C ASP A 175 10.95 8.91 -2.96
N PHE A 176 11.70 8.86 -4.05
CA PHE A 176 12.22 10.08 -4.66
C PHE A 176 12.41 9.97 -6.17
N LYS A 177 12.49 11.12 -6.80
CA LYS A 177 13.09 11.34 -8.13
C LYS A 177 13.95 12.58 -8.10
N VAL A 178 14.69 12.83 -9.16
CA VAL A 178 15.44 14.09 -9.33
C VAL A 178 14.77 14.90 -10.43
N ASP A 179 13.88 15.80 -10.05
CA ASP A 179 13.18 16.70 -10.96
C ASP A 179 13.84 18.10 -10.88
N TYR A 180 14.42 18.56 -12.00
CA TYR A 180 15.06 19.87 -12.07
C TYR A 180 14.06 21.00 -12.39
N THR A 181 12.85 20.66 -12.76
CA THR A 181 11.75 21.59 -13.08
C THR A 181 10.45 21.16 -12.39
N PRO A 182 10.46 20.95 -11.04
CA PRO A 182 9.28 20.52 -10.34
C PRO A 182 8.18 21.58 -10.35
N ILE A 183 6.93 21.18 -10.25
CA ILE A 183 5.76 22.08 -10.33
C ILE A 183 5.77 23.12 -9.21
N ASP A 184 6.17 22.72 -8.00
CA ASP A 184 6.27 23.59 -6.82
C ASP A 184 7.56 24.42 -6.77
N GLY A 185 8.46 24.24 -7.73
CA GLY A 185 9.76 24.91 -7.78
C GLY A 185 10.79 24.39 -6.75
N GLN A 186 10.45 23.35 -5.97
CA GLN A 186 11.34 22.79 -4.95
C GLN A 186 12.09 21.57 -5.51
N VAL A 187 13.34 21.75 -5.89
CA VAL A 187 14.21 20.66 -6.34
C VAL A 187 14.72 19.84 -5.15
N THR A 188 15.04 18.56 -5.39
CA THR A 188 15.67 17.69 -4.40
C THR A 188 16.93 18.36 -3.81
N ASP A 189 17.08 18.36 -2.48
CA ASP A 189 18.19 19.01 -1.76
C ASP A 189 19.50 18.22 -1.89
N LEU A 190 20.03 18.22 -3.13
CA LEU A 190 21.29 17.55 -3.47
C LEU A 190 22.46 18.07 -2.64
N GLN A 191 22.42 19.36 -2.25
CA GLN A 191 23.48 19.98 -1.44
C GLN A 191 23.59 19.37 -0.04
N THR A 192 22.44 19.16 0.62
CA THR A 192 22.44 18.52 1.95
C THR A 192 22.88 17.07 1.85
N LEU A 193 22.44 16.32 0.82
CA LEU A 193 22.88 14.94 0.58
C LEU A 193 24.40 14.86 0.34
N ALA A 194 24.97 15.72 -0.49
CA ALA A 194 26.41 15.78 -0.72
C ALA A 194 27.19 16.12 0.56
N SER A 195 26.69 17.10 1.34
CA SER A 195 27.33 17.48 2.62
C SER A 195 27.32 16.34 3.66
N LEU A 196 26.30 15.47 3.62
CA LEU A 196 26.29 14.26 4.46
C LEU A 196 27.34 13.25 3.99
N GLY A 197 27.49 13.04 2.67
CA GLY A 197 28.53 12.19 2.10
C GLY A 197 29.94 12.64 2.50
N GLU A 198 30.22 13.95 2.44
CA GLU A 198 31.50 14.52 2.90
C GLU A 198 31.77 14.27 4.39
N LYS A 199 30.73 14.26 5.24
CA LYS A 199 30.85 13.99 6.68
C LYS A 199 31.02 12.51 7.01
N GLY A 200 30.66 11.64 6.07
CA GLY A 200 30.65 10.19 6.20
C GLY A 200 29.29 9.64 6.58
N VAL A 201 28.74 8.82 5.71
CA VAL A 201 27.47 8.09 5.89
C VAL A 201 27.78 6.62 6.08
N MET A 202 27.35 6.07 7.22
CA MET A 202 27.55 4.66 7.54
C MET A 202 26.72 3.75 6.64
N ALA A 203 25.43 4.07 6.43
CA ALA A 203 24.59 3.27 5.57
C ALA A 203 23.56 4.12 4.80
N LEU A 204 23.18 3.64 3.62
CA LEU A 204 22.08 4.16 2.82
C LEU A 204 21.00 3.09 2.68
N LEU A 205 19.78 3.39 3.11
CA LEU A 205 18.57 2.67 2.75
C LEU A 205 17.93 3.41 1.58
N CYS A 206 17.87 2.80 0.39
CA CYS A 206 17.37 3.46 -0.81
C CYS A 206 16.31 2.64 -1.50
N GLU A 207 15.24 3.33 -1.98
CA GLU A 207 14.17 2.72 -2.76
C GLU A 207 14.70 2.05 -4.04
N SER A 208 13.97 1.04 -4.53
CA SER A 208 14.38 0.24 -5.68
C SER A 208 13.29 0.10 -6.75
N THR A 209 12.19 0.83 -6.63
CA THR A 209 10.96 0.64 -7.41
C THR A 209 11.18 0.69 -8.92
N ASN A 210 11.98 1.63 -9.41
CA ASN A 210 12.27 1.81 -10.85
C ASN A 210 13.70 1.43 -11.25
N VAL A 211 14.41 0.64 -10.47
CA VAL A 211 15.80 0.25 -10.75
C VAL A 211 15.98 -0.46 -12.11
N GLU A 212 14.93 -1.11 -12.62
CA GLU A 212 14.92 -1.77 -13.92
C GLU A 212 14.84 -0.81 -15.10
N ARG A 213 14.49 0.47 -14.84
CA ARG A 213 14.32 1.50 -15.87
C ARG A 213 15.62 2.28 -16.06
N PRO A 214 16.22 2.24 -17.28
CA PRO A 214 17.40 3.05 -17.58
C PRO A 214 17.06 4.53 -17.67
N GLY A 215 18.05 5.39 -17.54
CA GLY A 215 17.93 6.85 -17.70
C GLY A 215 17.36 7.52 -16.45
N GLN A 216 16.59 8.59 -16.68
CA GLN A 216 16.01 9.47 -15.66
C GLN A 216 14.50 9.51 -15.76
N THR A 217 13.84 9.72 -14.63
CA THR A 217 12.39 9.97 -14.57
C THR A 217 12.08 11.37 -15.12
N MET A 218 11.05 11.46 -15.95
CA MET A 218 10.62 12.73 -16.53
C MET A 218 10.08 13.70 -15.47
N SER A 219 10.20 15.01 -15.75
CA SER A 219 9.54 16.04 -14.95
C SER A 219 8.01 16.00 -15.10
N GLU A 220 7.29 16.25 -14.01
CA GLU A 220 5.82 16.42 -14.03
C GLU A 220 5.39 17.59 -14.97
N MET A 221 6.22 18.63 -15.14
CA MET A 221 5.91 19.72 -16.06
C MET A 221 5.71 19.28 -17.50
N LYS A 222 6.29 18.15 -17.92
CA LYS A 222 6.18 17.66 -19.32
C LYS A 222 4.77 17.20 -19.69
N ILE A 223 3.96 16.79 -18.73
CA ILE A 223 2.57 16.40 -19.01
C ILE A 223 1.62 17.61 -19.14
N GLY A 224 2.04 18.81 -18.73
CA GLY A 224 1.25 20.04 -18.83
C GLY A 224 0.72 20.33 -20.22
N PRO A 225 1.56 20.37 -21.28
CA PRO A 225 1.10 20.58 -22.66
C PRO A 225 0.09 19.54 -23.15
N THR A 226 0.22 18.29 -22.71
CA THR A 226 -0.73 17.23 -23.04
C THR A 226 -2.10 17.52 -22.42
N PHE A 227 -2.16 17.88 -21.14
CA PHE A 227 -3.40 18.30 -20.50
C PHE A 227 -4.00 19.52 -21.16
N GLU A 228 -3.20 20.56 -21.47
CA GLU A 228 -3.66 21.76 -22.14
C GLU A 228 -4.36 21.43 -23.48
N ASN A 229 -3.75 20.60 -24.32
CA ASN A 229 -4.35 20.16 -25.58
C ASN A 229 -5.65 19.38 -25.36
N LEU A 230 -5.66 18.43 -24.43
CA LEU A 230 -6.85 17.63 -24.13
C LEU A 230 -8.01 18.49 -23.63
N PHE A 231 -7.76 19.44 -22.73
CA PHE A 231 -8.80 20.33 -22.21
C PHE A 231 -9.33 21.32 -23.27
N ARG A 232 -8.46 21.85 -24.13
CA ARG A 232 -8.85 22.73 -25.25
C ARG A 232 -9.78 22.01 -26.24
N ASP A 233 -9.48 20.75 -26.54
CA ASP A 233 -10.16 20.00 -27.59
C ASP A 233 -11.43 19.25 -27.07
N ALA A 234 -11.62 19.16 -25.76
CA ALA A 234 -12.74 18.48 -25.12
C ALA A 234 -14.04 19.24 -25.28
N LYS A 235 -15.05 18.60 -25.91
CA LYS A 235 -16.37 19.19 -26.18
C LYS A 235 -17.45 18.80 -25.16
N GLY A 236 -17.22 17.75 -24.39
CA GLY A 236 -18.10 17.26 -23.32
C GLY A 236 -17.45 17.39 -21.94
N ARG A 237 -17.96 16.62 -20.97
CA ARG A 237 -17.36 16.57 -19.64
C ARG A 237 -15.96 15.96 -19.72
N VAL A 238 -15.04 16.48 -18.91
CA VAL A 238 -13.73 15.88 -18.69
C VAL A 238 -13.77 15.16 -17.35
N ILE A 239 -13.44 13.87 -17.35
CA ILE A 239 -13.39 13.04 -16.14
C ILE A 239 -11.95 12.56 -15.97
N VAL A 240 -11.30 12.95 -14.88
CA VAL A 240 -9.90 12.59 -14.60
C VAL A 240 -9.84 11.64 -13.43
N ALA A 241 -9.38 10.42 -13.68
CA ALA A 241 -9.10 9.44 -12.65
C ALA A 241 -7.60 9.43 -12.33
N MET A 242 -7.27 9.65 -11.07
CA MET A 242 -5.90 9.73 -10.59
C MET A 242 -5.80 9.37 -9.10
N PHE A 243 -4.58 9.22 -8.59
CA PHE A 243 -4.36 9.09 -7.15
C PHE A 243 -4.70 10.41 -6.45
N ALA A 244 -5.52 10.34 -5.42
CA ALA A 244 -5.93 11.52 -4.65
C ALA A 244 -4.75 12.21 -3.94
N SER A 245 -3.68 11.47 -3.65
CA SER A 245 -2.46 11.97 -3.01
C SER A 245 -1.58 12.82 -3.92
N ASN A 246 -1.73 12.72 -5.26
CA ASN A 246 -0.92 13.51 -6.18
C ASN A 246 -1.48 14.93 -6.36
N ILE A 247 -1.24 15.77 -5.33
CA ILE A 247 -1.76 17.13 -5.26
C ILE A 247 -1.20 18.03 -6.38
N HIS A 248 0.07 17.86 -6.74
CA HIS A 248 0.68 18.67 -7.81
C HIS A 248 0.00 18.41 -9.16
N ARG A 249 -0.26 17.15 -9.51
CA ARG A 249 -1.00 16.84 -10.74
C ARG A 249 -2.45 17.28 -10.66
N MET A 250 -3.08 17.14 -9.47
CA MET A 250 -4.42 17.66 -9.23
C MET A 250 -4.49 19.16 -9.51
N GLN A 251 -3.53 19.93 -9.01
CA GLN A 251 -3.44 21.38 -9.28
C GLN A 251 -3.30 21.66 -10.78
N MET A 252 -2.40 20.95 -11.47
CA MET A 252 -2.21 21.12 -12.91
C MET A 252 -3.49 20.85 -13.71
N VAL A 253 -4.23 19.80 -13.37
CA VAL A 253 -5.50 19.46 -14.01
C VAL A 253 -6.54 20.55 -13.75
N ILE A 254 -6.63 21.04 -12.52
CA ILE A 254 -7.58 22.10 -12.12
C ILE A 254 -7.25 23.42 -12.80
N ASP A 255 -5.97 23.80 -12.86
CA ASP A 255 -5.53 25.05 -13.53
C ASP A 255 -5.91 25.04 -15.03
N ASN A 256 -5.73 23.89 -15.69
CA ASN A 256 -6.18 23.73 -17.07
C ASN A 256 -7.71 23.80 -17.18
N ALA A 257 -8.45 23.15 -16.29
CA ALA A 257 -9.90 23.20 -16.28
C ALA A 257 -10.42 24.63 -16.15
N ILE A 258 -9.90 25.40 -15.18
CA ILE A 258 -10.29 26.80 -14.95
C ILE A 258 -9.95 27.66 -16.17
N ARG A 259 -8.75 27.47 -16.76
CA ARG A 259 -8.33 28.17 -17.98
C ARG A 259 -9.32 27.99 -19.14
N TYR A 260 -9.91 26.81 -19.27
CA TYR A 260 -10.90 26.49 -20.29
C TYR A 260 -12.36 26.60 -19.81
N GLY A 261 -12.60 27.38 -18.73
CA GLY A 261 -13.94 27.72 -18.23
C GLY A 261 -14.69 26.57 -17.56
N ARG A 262 -13.99 25.55 -17.08
CA ARG A 262 -14.61 24.40 -16.44
C ARG A 262 -14.67 24.54 -14.92
N ARG A 263 -15.73 24.02 -14.34
CA ARG A 263 -15.97 23.90 -12.90
C ARG A 263 -15.54 22.51 -12.42
N VAL A 264 -15.11 22.42 -11.18
CA VAL A 264 -14.46 21.23 -10.62
C VAL A 264 -15.42 20.52 -9.66
N CYS A 265 -15.70 19.25 -9.94
CA CYS A 265 -16.45 18.36 -9.06
C CYS A 265 -15.53 17.22 -8.57
N PHE A 266 -15.41 17.07 -7.25
CA PHE A 266 -14.65 15.96 -6.65
C PHE A 266 -15.58 14.80 -6.32
N ILE A 267 -15.27 13.59 -6.79
CA ILE A 267 -16.08 12.39 -6.59
C ILE A 267 -15.21 11.26 -6.01
N GLY A 268 -15.76 10.57 -5.02
CA GLY A 268 -15.08 9.51 -4.27
C GLY A 268 -14.56 10.01 -2.91
N ARG A 269 -14.69 9.15 -1.89
CA ARG A 269 -14.41 9.53 -0.51
C ARG A 269 -12.99 10.07 -0.33
N SER A 270 -11.98 9.34 -0.79
CA SER A 270 -10.58 9.78 -0.65
C SER A 270 -10.29 11.04 -1.47
N MET A 271 -10.82 11.17 -2.70
CA MET A 271 -10.65 12.37 -3.53
C MET A 271 -11.22 13.60 -2.83
N VAL A 272 -12.46 13.52 -2.32
CA VAL A 272 -13.11 14.63 -1.58
C VAL A 272 -12.37 14.98 -0.28
N ASN A 273 -11.95 13.97 0.48
CA ASN A 273 -11.31 14.20 1.77
C ASN A 273 -9.90 14.78 1.61
N VAL A 274 -9.10 14.20 0.71
CA VAL A 274 -7.73 14.66 0.47
C VAL A 274 -7.71 16.05 -0.17
N SER A 275 -8.55 16.32 -1.18
CA SER A 275 -8.62 17.67 -1.79
C SER A 275 -9.05 18.73 -0.77
N ARG A 276 -10.03 18.42 0.09
CA ARG A 276 -10.46 19.33 1.18
C ARG A 276 -9.32 19.64 2.14
N VAL A 277 -8.61 18.61 2.61
CA VAL A 277 -7.47 18.78 3.52
C VAL A 277 -6.35 19.56 2.84
N ALA A 278 -6.01 19.25 1.58
CA ALA A 278 -4.99 19.97 0.82
C ALA A 278 -5.34 21.46 0.63
N MET A 279 -6.61 21.78 0.36
CA MET A 279 -7.09 23.18 0.31
C MET A 279 -6.98 23.87 1.68
N GLN A 280 -7.39 23.21 2.75
CA GLN A 280 -7.33 23.78 4.12
C GLN A 280 -5.91 24.11 4.56
N ILE A 281 -4.93 23.32 4.15
CA ILE A 281 -3.52 23.56 4.50
C ILE A 281 -2.79 24.44 3.46
N GLY A 282 -3.45 24.84 2.36
CA GLY A 282 -2.88 25.71 1.34
C GLY A 282 -1.94 24.99 0.35
N GLU A 283 -2.04 23.67 0.21
CA GLU A 283 -1.29 22.87 -0.78
C GLU A 283 -2.07 22.68 -2.10
N LEU A 284 -3.37 22.93 -2.11
CA LEU A 284 -4.22 22.92 -3.29
C LEU A 284 -5.03 24.22 -3.37
N HIS A 285 -5.00 24.87 -4.51
CA HIS A 285 -5.68 26.15 -4.73
C HIS A 285 -6.80 25.99 -5.75
N VAL A 286 -8.04 26.11 -5.31
CA VAL A 286 -9.23 26.09 -6.17
C VAL A 286 -10.13 27.23 -5.76
N PRO A 287 -10.50 28.17 -6.65
CA PRO A 287 -11.47 29.21 -6.35
C PRO A 287 -12.81 28.58 -5.94
N GLU A 288 -13.41 29.06 -4.85
CA GLU A 288 -14.67 28.49 -4.30
C GLU A 288 -15.79 28.49 -5.35
N GLU A 289 -15.88 29.54 -6.17
CA GLU A 289 -16.87 29.65 -7.26
C GLU A 289 -16.69 28.63 -8.38
N CYS A 290 -15.51 28.01 -8.46
CA CYS A 290 -15.23 26.94 -9.44
C CYS A 290 -15.59 25.55 -8.91
N ILE A 291 -15.86 25.38 -7.61
CA ILE A 291 -16.20 24.08 -7.02
C ILE A 291 -17.70 23.86 -7.10
N ILE A 292 -18.12 22.74 -7.67
CA ILE A 292 -19.52 22.34 -7.76
C ILE A 292 -19.77 20.99 -7.10
N ASP A 293 -20.96 20.85 -6.52
CA ASP A 293 -21.39 19.58 -5.96
C ASP A 293 -21.86 18.61 -7.05
N VAL A 294 -21.68 17.33 -6.81
CA VAL A 294 -22.14 16.28 -7.74
C VAL A 294 -23.64 16.30 -8.02
N ASP A 295 -24.45 16.80 -7.07
CA ASP A 295 -25.90 16.96 -7.22
C ASP A 295 -26.28 18.16 -8.09
N SER A 296 -25.35 19.03 -8.39
CA SER A 296 -25.53 20.24 -9.21
C SER A 296 -25.02 20.06 -10.65
N LEU A 297 -24.42 18.93 -11.01
CA LEU A 297 -23.79 18.73 -12.32
C LEU A 297 -24.75 19.01 -13.49
N ASP A 298 -26.01 18.59 -13.40
CA ASP A 298 -27.01 18.76 -14.46
C ASP A 298 -27.46 20.23 -14.64
N GLN A 299 -27.00 21.16 -13.79
CA GLN A 299 -27.28 22.58 -13.92
C GLN A 299 -26.26 23.33 -14.81
N TYR A 300 -25.19 22.65 -15.20
CA TYR A 300 -24.10 23.21 -15.99
C TYR A 300 -23.97 22.49 -17.34
N PRO A 301 -23.58 23.19 -18.40
CA PRO A 301 -23.26 22.57 -19.68
C PRO A 301 -22.13 21.54 -19.54
N ASP A 302 -22.20 20.45 -20.31
CA ASP A 302 -21.18 19.38 -20.23
C ASP A 302 -19.76 19.90 -20.48
N GLU A 303 -19.59 20.88 -21.35
CA GLU A 303 -18.29 21.52 -21.65
C GLU A 303 -17.73 22.38 -20.50
N GLU A 304 -18.54 22.70 -19.50
CA GLU A 304 -18.09 23.45 -18.31
C GLU A 304 -17.75 22.53 -17.12
N ILE A 305 -17.77 21.20 -17.29
CA ILE A 305 -17.60 20.26 -16.18
C ILE A 305 -16.25 19.56 -16.25
N LEU A 306 -15.50 19.60 -15.14
CA LEU A 306 -14.42 18.69 -14.78
C LEU A 306 -14.85 17.82 -13.60
N VAL A 307 -14.73 16.52 -13.72
CA VAL A 307 -14.89 15.57 -12.61
C VAL A 307 -13.54 14.98 -12.24
N MET A 308 -13.11 15.18 -11.00
CA MET A 308 -11.92 14.55 -10.42
C MET A 308 -12.35 13.33 -9.61
N THR A 309 -11.80 12.15 -9.91
CA THR A 309 -12.22 10.91 -9.24
C THR A 309 -11.05 9.96 -8.97
N THR A 310 -11.30 8.96 -8.13
CA THR A 310 -10.41 7.81 -7.92
C THR A 310 -10.81 6.63 -8.82
N GLY A 311 -10.02 5.55 -8.79
CA GLY A 311 -10.26 4.34 -9.59
C GLY A 311 -9.34 4.21 -10.79
N SER A 312 -8.23 4.92 -10.78
CA SER A 312 -7.18 4.81 -11.81
C SER A 312 -6.50 3.43 -11.81
N GLN A 313 -6.70 2.62 -10.78
CA GLN A 313 -6.19 1.25 -10.66
C GLN A 313 -7.26 0.18 -10.96
N GLY A 314 -8.47 0.59 -11.34
CA GLY A 314 -9.56 -0.31 -11.72
C GLY A 314 -10.21 -1.05 -10.54
N GLU A 315 -10.04 -0.55 -9.33
CA GLU A 315 -10.62 -1.12 -8.11
C GLU A 315 -12.16 -1.15 -8.23
N PRO A 316 -12.82 -2.26 -7.90
CA PRO A 316 -14.27 -2.44 -8.16
C PRO A 316 -15.16 -1.39 -7.47
N MET A 317 -14.76 -0.94 -6.26
CA MET A 317 -15.53 0.03 -5.47
C MET A 317 -15.15 1.48 -5.73
N ALA A 318 -14.16 1.74 -6.57
CA ALA A 318 -13.70 3.09 -6.86
C ALA A 318 -14.66 3.88 -7.77
N GLY A 319 -14.56 5.20 -7.74
CA GLY A 319 -15.48 6.10 -8.43
C GLY A 319 -15.58 5.81 -9.93
N LEU A 320 -14.44 5.77 -10.65
CA LEU A 320 -14.41 5.53 -12.09
C LEU A 320 -15.02 4.18 -12.48
N THR A 321 -14.67 3.10 -11.79
CA THR A 321 -15.21 1.76 -12.06
C THR A 321 -16.72 1.74 -11.94
N ARG A 322 -17.25 2.29 -10.84
CA ARG A 322 -18.70 2.36 -10.63
C ARG A 322 -19.43 3.23 -11.67
N MET A 323 -18.78 4.32 -12.14
CA MET A 323 -19.34 5.13 -13.24
C MET A 323 -19.36 4.36 -14.55
N ALA A 324 -18.30 3.62 -14.88
CA ALA A 324 -18.17 2.84 -16.10
C ALA A 324 -19.22 1.70 -16.19
N TYR A 325 -19.54 1.07 -15.06
CA TYR A 325 -20.53 -0.01 -14.97
C TYR A 325 -21.95 0.46 -14.61
N ALA A 326 -22.20 1.79 -14.63
CA ALA A 326 -23.48 2.41 -14.26
C ALA A 326 -23.96 2.08 -12.83
N GLU A 327 -23.02 1.78 -11.93
CA GLU A 327 -23.29 1.49 -10.51
C GLU A 327 -23.14 2.73 -9.61
N HIS A 328 -22.63 3.84 -10.16
CA HIS A 328 -22.53 5.10 -9.42
C HIS A 328 -23.88 5.80 -9.40
N ARG A 329 -24.37 6.13 -8.19
CA ARG A 329 -25.75 6.63 -7.98
C ARG A 329 -26.05 7.96 -8.67
N LYS A 330 -25.04 8.83 -8.85
CA LYS A 330 -25.21 10.22 -9.28
C LYS A 330 -24.59 10.55 -10.63
N LEU A 331 -23.64 9.75 -11.11
CA LEU A 331 -22.94 10.01 -12.35
C LEU A 331 -22.73 8.73 -13.16
N GLN A 332 -23.08 8.79 -14.43
CA GLN A 332 -22.83 7.74 -15.42
C GLN A 332 -22.01 8.30 -16.57
N ILE A 333 -21.18 7.45 -17.19
CA ILE A 333 -20.40 7.81 -18.36
C ILE A 333 -21.30 7.99 -19.57
N ARG A 334 -21.09 9.07 -20.34
CA ARG A 334 -21.82 9.40 -21.57
C ARG A 334 -20.89 9.35 -22.78
N GLN A 335 -21.46 9.22 -23.97
CA GLN A 335 -20.71 9.17 -25.23
C GLN A 335 -19.87 10.44 -25.49
N SER A 336 -20.33 11.60 -25.00
CA SER A 336 -19.62 12.88 -25.13
C SER A 336 -18.47 13.06 -24.15
N ASP A 337 -18.32 12.17 -23.14
CA ASP A 337 -17.31 12.33 -22.10
C ASP A 337 -15.91 12.02 -22.61
N MET A 338 -14.95 12.81 -22.15
CA MET A 338 -13.52 12.48 -22.23
C MET A 338 -13.06 11.96 -20.86
N VAL A 339 -12.56 10.73 -20.82
CA VAL A 339 -12.06 10.09 -19.59
C VAL A 339 -10.55 9.96 -19.67
N LEU A 340 -9.86 10.62 -18.74
CA LEU A 340 -8.40 10.59 -18.61
C LEU A 340 -8.01 9.70 -17.43
N ILE A 341 -7.22 8.66 -17.66
CA ILE A 341 -6.64 7.80 -16.62
C ILE A 341 -5.19 8.23 -16.44
N SER A 342 -4.96 9.09 -15.45
CA SER A 342 -3.66 9.70 -15.17
C SER A 342 -2.91 8.92 -14.07
N ALA A 343 -2.64 7.64 -14.36
CA ALA A 343 -1.88 6.74 -13.51
C ALA A 343 -1.32 5.57 -14.34
N THR A 344 -0.16 5.05 -13.93
CA THR A 344 0.36 3.77 -14.40
C THR A 344 -0.22 2.63 -13.55
N PRO A 345 -0.51 1.46 -14.12
CA PRO A 345 -0.91 0.29 -13.36
C PRO A 345 0.13 -0.08 -12.29
N ILE A 346 -0.32 -0.23 -11.04
CA ILE A 346 0.46 -0.91 -10.02
C ILE A 346 0.59 -2.38 -10.44
N PRO A 347 1.75 -3.02 -10.31
CA PRO A 347 1.92 -4.43 -10.65
C PRO A 347 0.82 -5.31 -10.04
N GLY A 348 0.13 -6.10 -10.88
CA GLY A 348 -1.03 -6.91 -10.50
C GLY A 348 -2.40 -6.31 -10.83
N ASN A 349 -2.51 -4.99 -11.07
CA ASN A 349 -3.79 -4.32 -11.38
C ASN A 349 -4.09 -4.20 -12.88
N GLU A 350 -3.21 -4.64 -13.76
CA GLU A 350 -3.31 -4.46 -15.22
C GLU A 350 -4.63 -4.99 -15.79
N LYS A 351 -5.08 -6.15 -15.29
CA LYS A 351 -6.34 -6.79 -15.72
C LYS A 351 -7.56 -5.97 -15.32
N PHE A 352 -7.54 -5.40 -14.11
CA PHE A 352 -8.66 -4.58 -13.62
C PHE A 352 -8.78 -3.29 -14.42
N ILE A 353 -7.68 -2.59 -14.64
CA ILE A 353 -7.64 -1.35 -15.44
C ILE A 353 -8.08 -1.62 -16.87
N SER A 354 -7.57 -2.69 -17.51
CA SER A 354 -7.95 -3.09 -18.87
C SER A 354 -9.47 -3.33 -18.99
N ARG A 355 -10.09 -3.96 -17.99
CA ARG A 355 -11.55 -4.17 -17.98
C ARG A 355 -12.32 -2.83 -17.91
N VAL A 356 -11.87 -1.90 -17.06
CA VAL A 356 -12.50 -0.58 -16.92
C VAL A 356 -12.35 0.22 -18.23
N ILE A 357 -11.15 0.24 -18.83
CA ILE A 357 -10.91 0.89 -20.12
C ILE A 357 -11.87 0.33 -21.19
N ASN A 358 -11.96 -1.00 -21.33
CA ASN A 358 -12.87 -1.62 -22.27
C ASN A 358 -14.33 -1.23 -22.03
N GLN A 359 -14.74 -1.12 -20.76
CA GLN A 359 -16.10 -0.73 -20.42
C GLN A 359 -16.37 0.75 -20.76
N LEU A 360 -15.41 1.64 -20.55
CA LEU A 360 -15.49 3.06 -20.93
C LEU A 360 -15.68 3.22 -22.45
N TYR A 361 -14.94 2.45 -23.27
CA TYR A 361 -15.14 2.41 -24.72
C TYR A 361 -16.52 1.91 -25.09
N ARG A 362 -17.09 0.92 -24.39
CA ARG A 362 -18.48 0.45 -24.60
C ARG A 362 -19.52 1.52 -24.28
N CYS A 363 -19.24 2.41 -23.33
CA CYS A 363 -20.08 3.58 -23.05
C CYS A 363 -19.96 4.66 -24.14
N GLY A 364 -19.03 4.52 -25.09
CA GLY A 364 -18.78 5.47 -26.18
C GLY A 364 -17.91 6.66 -25.79
N ALA A 365 -17.31 6.66 -24.61
CA ALA A 365 -16.45 7.74 -24.16
C ALA A 365 -15.12 7.79 -24.93
N GLN A 366 -14.55 8.98 -25.07
CA GLN A 366 -13.16 9.15 -25.49
C GLN A 366 -12.24 8.85 -24.31
N VAL A 367 -11.44 7.80 -24.40
CA VAL A 367 -10.55 7.37 -23.29
C VAL A 367 -9.11 7.68 -23.62
N VAL A 368 -8.41 8.37 -22.71
CA VAL A 368 -6.98 8.69 -22.81
C VAL A 368 -6.27 8.11 -21.60
N TYR A 369 -5.23 7.33 -21.83
CA TYR A 369 -4.41 6.69 -20.81
C TYR A 369 -2.94 6.60 -21.27
N GLU A 370 -2.02 6.19 -20.40
CA GLU A 370 -0.57 6.25 -20.60
C GLU A 370 -0.09 5.70 -21.96
N ALA A 371 -0.69 4.62 -22.46
CA ALA A 371 -0.31 4.05 -23.76
C ALA A 371 -0.70 4.92 -24.96
N LEU A 372 -1.60 5.91 -24.82
CA LEU A 372 -2.07 6.78 -25.89
C LEU A 372 -1.50 8.20 -25.81
N ALA A 373 -1.17 8.68 -24.62
CA ALA A 373 -0.63 10.02 -24.40
C ALA A 373 0.17 10.09 -23.09
N GLU A 374 1.10 11.04 -23.02
CA GLU A 374 1.85 11.31 -21.78
C GLU A 374 0.96 12.02 -20.76
N VAL A 375 0.19 11.23 -20.01
CA VAL A 375 -0.72 11.71 -18.93
C VAL A 375 -0.26 11.33 -17.54
N HIS A 376 0.85 10.63 -17.44
CA HIS A 376 1.43 10.17 -16.18
C HIS A 376 2.96 10.22 -16.22
N VAL A 377 3.56 10.55 -15.07
CA VAL A 377 5.00 10.45 -14.80
C VAL A 377 5.18 9.73 -13.47
N SER A 378 6.17 8.83 -13.40
CA SER A 378 6.52 8.14 -12.16
C SER A 378 7.06 9.12 -11.10
N GLY A 379 6.82 8.79 -9.83
CA GLY A 379 7.43 9.48 -8.69
C GLY A 379 8.78 8.91 -8.28
N HIS A 380 9.18 7.75 -8.83
CA HIS A 380 10.34 6.97 -8.38
C HIS A 380 11.54 7.14 -9.30
N ALA A 381 12.73 7.07 -8.70
CA ALA A 381 14.02 7.21 -9.34
C ALA A 381 14.34 6.07 -10.31
N CYS A 382 14.74 6.41 -11.55
CA CYS A 382 15.36 5.48 -12.49
C CYS A 382 16.87 5.33 -12.20
N GLN A 383 17.57 4.51 -12.99
CA GLN A 383 18.97 4.12 -12.72
C GLN A 383 19.93 5.30 -12.52
N GLU A 384 19.84 6.36 -13.34
CA GLU A 384 20.78 7.50 -13.24
C GLU A 384 20.54 8.32 -11.98
N GLU A 385 19.29 8.40 -11.51
CA GLU A 385 18.94 9.10 -10.27
C GLU A 385 19.36 8.28 -9.04
N LEU A 386 19.22 6.95 -9.09
CA LEU A 386 19.75 6.05 -8.05
C LEU A 386 21.28 6.16 -7.97
N LYS A 387 21.98 6.14 -9.12
CA LYS A 387 23.43 6.37 -9.16
C LYS A 387 23.81 7.73 -8.57
N LEU A 388 23.04 8.78 -8.85
CA LEU A 388 23.28 10.10 -8.29
C LEU A 388 23.14 10.10 -6.78
N MET A 389 22.11 9.44 -6.23
CA MET A 389 21.95 9.29 -4.78
C MET A 389 23.17 8.62 -4.14
N HIS A 390 23.64 7.50 -4.71
CA HIS A 390 24.85 6.82 -4.26
C HIS A 390 26.09 7.71 -4.33
N ALA A 391 26.26 8.46 -5.42
CA ALA A 391 27.43 9.33 -5.63
C ALA A 391 27.46 10.52 -4.65
N LEU A 392 26.29 11.05 -4.27
CA LEU A 392 26.20 12.16 -3.32
C LEU A 392 26.38 11.68 -1.87
N VAL A 393 25.71 10.59 -1.49
CA VAL A 393 25.68 10.08 -0.13
C VAL A 393 26.96 9.32 0.22
N GLN A 394 27.61 8.67 -0.75
CA GLN A 394 28.84 7.87 -0.61
C GLN A 394 28.81 6.93 0.62
N PRO A 395 27.80 6.07 0.77
CA PRO A 395 27.63 5.25 1.96
C PRO A 395 28.69 4.16 2.05
N GLU A 396 29.11 3.81 3.29
CA GLU A 396 29.96 2.65 3.51
C GLU A 396 29.21 1.33 3.29
N TYR A 397 27.95 1.26 3.76
CA TYR A 397 27.07 0.11 3.58
C TYR A 397 25.81 0.51 2.81
N PHE A 398 25.27 -0.44 2.05
CA PHE A 398 24.06 -0.24 1.27
C PHE A 398 23.00 -1.30 1.57
N ILE A 399 21.75 -0.86 1.74
CA ILE A 399 20.60 -1.70 2.00
C ILE A 399 19.50 -1.26 1.01
N PRO A 400 19.29 -1.98 -0.12
CA PRO A 400 18.18 -1.71 -1.00
C PRO A 400 16.86 -2.04 -0.30
N VAL A 401 15.87 -1.15 -0.42
CA VAL A 401 14.53 -1.27 0.16
C VAL A 401 13.46 -0.90 -0.87
N HIS A 402 12.20 -1.03 -0.52
CA HIS A 402 11.05 -0.64 -1.33
C HIS A 402 11.05 -1.28 -2.73
N GLY A 403 11.02 -2.61 -2.79
CA GLY A 403 11.02 -3.37 -4.04
C GLY A 403 10.87 -4.86 -3.83
N GLU A 404 10.40 -5.55 -4.87
CA GLU A 404 10.46 -7.01 -4.92
C GLU A 404 11.92 -7.48 -4.97
N TYR A 405 12.19 -8.75 -4.60
CA TYR A 405 13.55 -9.28 -4.50
C TYR A 405 14.39 -9.04 -5.76
N ARG A 406 13.82 -9.18 -6.97
CA ARG A 406 14.52 -8.91 -8.24
C ARG A 406 14.97 -7.44 -8.36
N MET A 407 14.17 -6.50 -7.84
CA MET A 407 14.51 -5.08 -7.85
C MET A 407 15.63 -4.78 -6.85
N LEU A 408 15.54 -5.34 -5.63
CA LEU A 408 16.57 -5.21 -4.62
C LEU A 408 17.91 -5.79 -5.11
N TRP A 409 17.84 -6.92 -5.79
CA TRP A 409 19.02 -7.56 -6.38
C TRP A 409 19.67 -6.69 -7.46
N GLN A 410 18.87 -6.18 -8.39
CA GLN A 410 19.37 -5.30 -9.47
C GLN A 410 19.92 -3.97 -8.91
N HIS A 411 19.35 -3.44 -7.81
CA HIS A 411 19.90 -2.26 -7.16
C HIS A 411 21.26 -2.56 -6.50
N ALA A 412 21.40 -3.75 -5.94
CA ALA A 412 22.69 -4.20 -5.43
C ALA A 412 23.75 -4.32 -6.55
N GLU A 413 23.38 -4.88 -7.72
CA GLU A 413 24.26 -4.94 -8.90
C GLU A 413 24.61 -3.54 -9.43
N LEU A 414 23.65 -2.61 -9.40
CA LEU A 414 23.88 -1.22 -9.77
C LEU A 414 24.94 -0.57 -8.86
N ALA A 415 24.82 -0.76 -7.55
CA ALA A 415 25.81 -0.24 -6.56
C ALA A 415 27.19 -0.90 -6.75
N GLU A 416 27.26 -2.20 -7.03
CA GLU A 416 28.53 -2.86 -7.39
C GLU A 416 29.15 -2.28 -8.66
N SER A 417 28.34 -1.99 -9.68
CA SER A 417 28.82 -1.37 -10.92
C SER A 417 29.43 0.01 -10.72
N MET A 418 29.04 0.70 -9.64
CA MET A 418 29.61 1.99 -9.21
C MET A 418 30.87 1.83 -8.33
N GLY A 419 31.31 0.61 -8.06
CA GLY A 419 32.53 0.30 -7.30
C GLY A 419 32.31 -0.04 -5.84
N MET A 420 31.07 -0.16 -5.37
CA MET A 420 30.79 -0.61 -4.00
C MET A 420 31.14 -2.09 -3.84
N ASN A 421 31.81 -2.45 -2.75
CA ASN A 421 32.15 -3.84 -2.47
C ASN A 421 30.87 -4.63 -2.14
N ARG A 422 30.66 -5.79 -2.80
CA ARG A 422 29.47 -6.65 -2.54
C ARG A 422 29.30 -7.01 -1.06
N LYS A 423 30.37 -7.13 -0.30
CA LYS A 423 30.34 -7.42 1.14
C LYS A 423 29.69 -6.29 1.97
N ASN A 424 29.64 -5.10 1.42
CA ASN A 424 29.04 -3.93 2.04
C ASN A 424 27.57 -3.73 1.62
N ILE A 425 27.03 -4.62 0.79
CA ILE A 425 25.63 -4.56 0.33
C ILE A 425 24.85 -5.69 1.01
N VAL A 426 23.76 -5.34 1.66
CA VAL A 426 22.90 -6.28 2.38
C VAL A 426 21.48 -6.19 1.82
N ILE A 427 20.96 -7.30 1.30
CA ILE A 427 19.54 -7.47 0.99
C ILE A 427 18.94 -8.27 2.15
N PRO A 428 18.25 -7.61 3.10
CA PRO A 428 17.72 -8.30 4.27
C PRO A 428 16.41 -8.99 3.96
N GLU A 429 16.01 -9.93 4.83
CA GLU A 429 14.64 -10.41 4.91
C GLU A 429 13.81 -9.50 5.86
N ILE A 430 12.49 -9.51 5.69
CA ILE A 430 11.59 -8.80 6.63
C ILE A 430 11.80 -9.37 8.03
N GLY A 431 12.02 -8.49 9.02
CA GLY A 431 12.28 -8.86 10.42
C GLY A 431 13.73 -9.24 10.73
N GLN A 432 14.61 -9.30 9.76
CA GLN A 432 16.01 -9.56 10.01
C GLN A 432 16.69 -8.36 10.63
N VAL A 433 17.32 -8.55 11.78
CA VAL A 433 18.07 -7.51 12.46
C VAL A 433 19.42 -7.31 11.75
N ILE A 434 19.68 -6.07 11.33
CA ILE A 434 20.98 -5.64 10.80
C ILE A 434 21.66 -4.86 11.91
N GLU A 435 22.77 -5.37 12.41
CA GLU A 435 23.57 -4.72 13.43
C GLU A 435 24.81 -4.07 12.82
N MET A 436 24.99 -2.77 13.06
CA MET A 436 26.11 -2.04 12.48
C MET A 436 26.69 -0.97 13.39
N ASN A 437 27.93 -0.65 13.16
CA ASN A 437 28.63 0.53 13.61
C ASN A 437 29.63 0.96 12.54
N GLN A 438 30.45 1.98 12.80
CA GLN A 438 31.42 2.51 11.83
C GLN A 438 32.43 1.49 11.29
N THR A 439 32.61 0.33 11.92
CA THR A 439 33.65 -0.65 11.55
C THR A 439 33.12 -2.05 11.26
N SER A 440 31.84 -2.31 11.49
CA SER A 440 31.26 -3.64 11.35
C SER A 440 29.80 -3.62 10.96
N LEU A 441 29.42 -4.57 10.11
CA LEU A 441 28.06 -4.91 9.78
C LEU A 441 27.88 -6.42 10.00
N SER A 442 26.80 -6.83 10.64
CA SER A 442 26.44 -8.23 10.85
C SER A 442 24.93 -8.40 10.78
N LEU A 443 24.50 -9.55 10.27
CA LEU A 443 23.10 -9.97 10.35
C LEU A 443 22.88 -10.66 11.70
N GLY A 444 21.87 -10.21 12.44
CA GLY A 444 21.50 -10.72 13.74
C GLY A 444 20.33 -11.69 13.68
N GLU A 445 19.57 -11.75 14.76
CA GLU A 445 18.38 -12.59 14.90
C GLU A 445 17.23 -12.15 13.99
N GLN A 446 16.25 -13.04 13.82
CA GLN A 446 14.98 -12.73 13.19
C GLN A 446 13.97 -12.34 14.28
N VAL A 447 13.35 -11.17 14.17
CA VAL A 447 12.27 -10.77 15.07
C VAL A 447 10.90 -11.21 14.53
N PRO A 448 9.89 -11.40 15.40
CA PRO A 448 8.53 -11.66 14.95
C PRO A 448 8.05 -10.58 13.99
N THR A 449 7.60 -11.00 12.83
CA THR A 449 7.13 -10.11 11.76
C THR A 449 6.24 -10.88 10.80
N GLY A 450 5.57 -10.15 9.91
CA GLY A 450 4.69 -10.71 8.88
C GLY A 450 3.63 -9.74 8.44
N GLY A 451 2.69 -10.23 7.65
CA GLY A 451 1.50 -9.48 7.27
C GLY A 451 0.34 -9.78 8.21
N VAL A 452 -0.18 -8.77 8.88
CA VAL A 452 -1.42 -8.84 9.64
C VAL A 452 -2.57 -8.41 8.75
N LEU A 453 -3.56 -9.27 8.57
CA LEU A 453 -4.69 -9.02 7.69
C LEU A 453 -5.74 -8.16 8.42
N VAL A 454 -6.26 -7.17 7.71
CA VAL A 454 -7.36 -6.31 8.17
C VAL A 454 -8.58 -6.59 7.30
N ASP A 455 -9.70 -6.89 7.95
CA ASP A 455 -10.99 -7.16 7.31
C ASP A 455 -12.09 -6.42 8.10
N GLY A 456 -12.61 -5.35 7.55
CA GLY A 456 -13.55 -4.46 8.24
C GLY A 456 -12.96 -3.89 9.53
N LEU A 457 -13.53 -4.27 10.67
CA LEU A 457 -13.04 -3.88 12.00
C LEU A 457 -12.10 -4.91 12.62
N GLY A 458 -11.96 -6.09 12.01
CA GLY A 458 -11.11 -7.17 12.48
C GLY A 458 -9.64 -6.92 12.11
N ILE A 459 -8.73 -7.14 13.06
CA ILE A 459 -7.28 -7.02 12.86
C ILE A 459 -6.63 -8.32 13.30
N GLY A 460 -6.10 -9.10 12.33
CA GLY A 460 -5.40 -10.35 12.61
C GLY A 460 -6.29 -11.52 13.00
N ASP A 461 -7.61 -11.40 12.92
CA ASP A 461 -8.59 -12.47 13.17
C ASP A 461 -8.82 -13.34 11.91
N VAL A 462 -8.44 -12.86 10.74
CA VAL A 462 -8.42 -13.61 9.49
C VAL A 462 -7.06 -14.30 9.34
N GLY A 463 -7.02 -15.60 9.54
CA GLY A 463 -5.81 -16.41 9.34
C GLY A 463 -5.89 -17.29 8.08
N ASN A 464 -4.83 -18.08 7.85
CA ASN A 464 -4.72 -18.98 6.69
C ASN A 464 -5.90 -19.96 6.54
N VAL A 465 -6.50 -20.39 7.66
CA VAL A 465 -7.68 -21.28 7.65
C VAL A 465 -8.87 -20.55 7.03
N VAL A 466 -9.14 -19.32 7.48
CA VAL A 466 -10.27 -18.51 6.98
C VAL A 466 -10.08 -18.20 5.50
N LEU A 467 -8.87 -17.80 5.08
CA LEU A 467 -8.57 -17.54 3.68
C LEU A 467 -8.75 -18.78 2.81
N ARG A 468 -8.28 -19.94 3.27
CA ARG A 468 -8.47 -21.21 2.56
C ARG A 468 -9.94 -21.55 2.41
N ASP A 469 -10.74 -21.36 3.46
CA ASP A 469 -12.17 -21.62 3.44
C ASP A 469 -12.89 -20.66 2.47
N ARG A 470 -12.57 -19.36 2.51
CA ARG A 470 -13.08 -18.37 1.55
C ARG A 470 -12.74 -18.73 0.10
N LYS A 471 -11.50 -19.15 -0.13
CA LYS A 471 -11.04 -19.59 -1.45
C LYS A 471 -11.81 -20.81 -1.94
N HIS A 472 -11.99 -21.82 -1.09
CA HIS A 472 -12.76 -23.04 -1.37
C HIS A 472 -14.22 -22.70 -1.69
N LEU A 473 -14.86 -21.87 -0.86
CA LEU A 473 -16.24 -21.39 -1.09
C LEU A 473 -16.38 -20.63 -2.41
N SER A 474 -15.38 -19.83 -2.80
CA SER A 474 -15.40 -19.06 -4.05
C SER A 474 -15.22 -19.93 -5.30
N GLN A 475 -14.52 -21.04 -5.20
CA GLN A 475 -14.23 -21.93 -6.33
C GLN A 475 -15.36 -22.93 -6.61
N ASP A 476 -15.82 -23.63 -5.57
CA ASP A 476 -16.71 -24.79 -5.72
C ASP A 476 -18.05 -24.64 -4.99
N GLY A 477 -18.21 -23.59 -4.19
CA GLY A 477 -19.45 -23.32 -3.46
C GLY A 477 -19.64 -24.16 -2.19
N LEU A 478 -20.88 -24.17 -1.69
CA LEU A 478 -21.28 -24.76 -0.40
C LEU A 478 -22.49 -25.66 -0.59
N ILE A 479 -22.44 -26.82 0.08
CA ILE A 479 -23.56 -27.74 0.29
C ILE A 479 -23.81 -27.85 1.80
N ILE A 480 -25.03 -27.59 2.22
CA ILE A 480 -25.48 -27.82 3.60
C ILE A 480 -26.44 -29.01 3.58
N VAL A 481 -26.18 -29.99 4.43
CA VAL A 481 -27.05 -31.16 4.62
C VAL A 481 -27.69 -31.05 6.00
N VAL A 482 -29.00 -30.82 6.05
CA VAL A 482 -29.75 -30.63 7.30
C VAL A 482 -30.59 -31.85 7.57
N MET A 483 -30.50 -32.38 8.80
CA MET A 483 -31.31 -33.50 9.24
C MET A 483 -31.63 -33.40 10.74
N ALA A 484 -32.80 -33.91 11.13
CA ALA A 484 -33.22 -33.99 12.51
C ALA A 484 -33.33 -35.47 12.94
N ILE A 485 -32.67 -35.82 14.03
CA ILE A 485 -32.58 -37.19 14.54
C ILE A 485 -33.04 -37.22 16.00
N ASP A 486 -33.99 -38.12 16.30
CA ASP A 486 -34.33 -38.46 17.67
C ASP A 486 -33.22 -39.39 18.21
N ARG A 487 -32.47 -38.90 19.17
CA ARG A 487 -31.32 -39.61 19.74
C ARG A 487 -31.71 -40.81 20.57
N ASP A 488 -32.82 -40.68 21.27
CA ASP A 488 -33.28 -41.74 22.20
C ASP A 488 -33.86 -42.92 21.43
N GLN A 489 -34.57 -42.64 20.35
CA GLN A 489 -35.16 -43.68 19.49
C GLN A 489 -34.22 -44.11 18.36
N GLY A 490 -33.16 -43.33 18.06
CA GLY A 490 -32.24 -43.60 16.96
C GLY A 490 -32.88 -43.50 15.58
N VAL A 491 -33.83 -42.58 15.41
CA VAL A 491 -34.63 -42.46 14.19
C VAL A 491 -34.47 -41.10 13.53
N LEU A 492 -34.35 -41.08 12.18
CA LEU A 492 -34.42 -39.85 11.39
C LEU A 492 -35.87 -39.32 11.40
N VAL A 493 -36.07 -38.14 12.01
CA VAL A 493 -37.38 -37.50 12.12
C VAL A 493 -37.67 -36.60 10.90
N SER A 494 -36.69 -35.93 10.37
CA SER A 494 -36.83 -35.07 9.19
C SER A 494 -35.52 -34.94 8.40
N GLY A 495 -35.62 -34.75 7.08
CA GLY A 495 -34.52 -34.65 6.16
C GLY A 495 -34.11 -35.97 5.51
N PRO A 496 -32.89 -36.12 4.96
CA PRO A 496 -31.89 -35.06 4.78
C PRO A 496 -32.32 -34.02 3.77
N ASP A 497 -32.26 -32.73 4.13
CA ASP A 497 -32.48 -31.64 3.22
C ASP A 497 -31.13 -31.09 2.74
N ILE A 498 -31.02 -30.86 1.43
CA ILE A 498 -29.79 -30.38 0.81
C ILE A 498 -30.00 -28.95 0.29
N ILE A 499 -29.20 -28.04 0.83
CA ILE A 499 -29.18 -26.65 0.42
C ILE A 499 -27.85 -26.39 -0.31
N SER A 500 -27.92 -25.85 -1.52
CA SER A 500 -26.77 -25.52 -2.36
C SER A 500 -26.65 -24.00 -2.52
N ARG A 501 -25.40 -23.47 -2.39
CA ARG A 501 -25.06 -22.09 -2.69
C ARG A 501 -23.73 -22.02 -3.43
N GLY A 502 -23.73 -21.35 -4.61
CA GLY A 502 -22.53 -21.18 -5.42
C GLY A 502 -21.96 -22.46 -6.04
N PHE A 503 -22.64 -23.63 -5.89
CA PHE A 503 -22.19 -24.92 -6.40
C PHE A 503 -22.88 -25.29 -7.72
N ILE A 504 -24.20 -25.52 -7.72
CA ILE A 504 -25.02 -25.83 -8.89
C ILE A 504 -26.34 -25.07 -8.85
N TYR A 505 -26.91 -24.83 -10.02
CA TYR A 505 -28.26 -24.29 -10.12
C TYR A 505 -29.27 -25.40 -9.85
N VAL A 506 -29.92 -25.37 -8.68
CA VAL A 506 -30.74 -26.47 -8.15
C VAL A 506 -31.88 -26.85 -9.08
N ARG A 507 -32.58 -25.86 -9.69
CA ARG A 507 -33.75 -26.11 -10.57
C ARG A 507 -33.42 -26.91 -11.83
N GLU A 508 -32.19 -26.89 -12.29
CA GLU A 508 -31.74 -27.62 -13.48
C GLU A 508 -31.01 -28.92 -13.16
N ASN A 509 -30.76 -29.18 -11.87
CA ASN A 509 -29.99 -30.33 -11.39
C ASN A 509 -30.69 -31.05 -10.23
N GLU A 510 -32.01 -31.17 -10.26
CA GLU A 510 -32.77 -31.84 -9.21
C GLU A 510 -32.36 -33.31 -9.03
N ASP A 511 -32.01 -33.99 -10.13
CA ASP A 511 -31.54 -35.38 -10.10
C ASP A 511 -30.25 -35.56 -9.28
N ILE A 512 -29.32 -34.60 -9.36
CA ILE A 512 -28.07 -34.63 -8.58
C ILE A 512 -28.39 -34.41 -7.10
N ILE A 513 -29.27 -33.48 -6.78
CA ILE A 513 -29.70 -33.19 -5.42
C ILE A 513 -30.37 -34.41 -4.78
N GLU A 514 -31.31 -35.08 -5.53
CA GLU A 514 -31.96 -36.27 -4.99
C GLU A 514 -31.00 -37.44 -4.83
N SER A 515 -30.09 -37.63 -5.78
CA SER A 515 -29.04 -38.66 -5.63
C SER A 515 -28.15 -38.40 -4.41
N MET A 516 -27.82 -37.15 -4.11
CA MET A 516 -27.07 -36.80 -2.86
C MET A 516 -27.90 -37.10 -1.62
N ARG A 517 -29.22 -36.86 -1.63
CA ARG A 517 -30.12 -37.26 -0.53
C ARG A 517 -30.09 -38.78 -0.32
N ASP A 518 -30.10 -39.53 -1.42
CA ASP A 518 -30.07 -40.99 -1.35
C ASP A 518 -28.73 -41.52 -0.78
N VAL A 519 -27.62 -40.92 -1.12
CA VAL A 519 -26.30 -41.22 -0.51
C VAL A 519 -26.38 -41.01 1.00
N VAL A 520 -26.90 -39.86 1.48
CA VAL A 520 -27.02 -39.56 2.89
C VAL A 520 -27.98 -40.53 3.59
N ARG A 521 -29.17 -40.84 2.96
CA ARG A 521 -30.10 -41.83 3.50
C ARG A 521 -29.47 -43.22 3.63
N GLY A 522 -28.64 -43.61 2.66
CA GLY A 522 -27.85 -44.85 2.72
C GLY A 522 -26.95 -44.91 3.95
N ILE A 523 -26.16 -43.85 4.18
CA ILE A 523 -25.27 -43.72 5.32
C ILE A 523 -26.04 -43.82 6.64
N LEU A 524 -27.19 -43.15 6.75
CA LEU A 524 -28.01 -43.14 7.96
C LEU A 524 -28.59 -44.52 8.28
N ARG A 525 -28.99 -45.29 7.24
CA ARG A 525 -29.49 -46.69 7.43
C ARG A 525 -28.40 -47.64 7.92
N GLU A 526 -27.17 -47.44 7.51
CA GLU A 526 -26.02 -48.27 7.90
C GLU A 526 -25.39 -47.88 9.24
N SER A 527 -25.72 -46.68 9.77
CA SER A 527 -25.18 -46.16 11.01
C SER A 527 -26.11 -46.41 12.19
N SER A 528 -25.58 -46.79 13.34
CA SER A 528 -26.35 -46.81 14.59
C SER A 528 -26.55 -45.37 15.05
N LEU A 529 -27.80 -44.90 15.06
CA LEU A 529 -28.12 -43.52 15.46
C LEU A 529 -28.26 -43.37 16.99
N ASN A 530 -28.36 -44.47 17.74
CA ASN A 530 -28.44 -44.48 19.20
C ASN A 530 -27.05 -44.32 19.81
N GLY A 531 -26.81 -43.22 20.51
CA GLY A 531 -25.53 -42.97 21.19
C GLY A 531 -24.33 -42.75 20.27
N SER A 532 -24.57 -42.50 18.98
CA SER A 532 -23.54 -42.37 17.96
C SER A 532 -22.62 -41.18 18.21
N ASP A 533 -21.36 -41.33 17.84
CA ASP A 533 -20.42 -40.23 17.66
C ASP A 533 -20.86 -39.38 16.47
N TRP A 534 -21.55 -38.29 16.76
CA TRP A 534 -22.02 -37.33 15.74
C TRP A 534 -20.88 -36.79 14.87
N MET A 535 -19.67 -36.71 15.39
CA MET A 535 -18.50 -36.26 14.63
C MET A 535 -18.12 -37.30 13.57
N ALA A 536 -18.09 -38.55 13.92
CA ALA A 536 -17.83 -39.65 13.00
C ALA A 536 -18.89 -39.71 11.88
N LEU A 537 -20.19 -39.55 12.24
CA LEU A 537 -21.28 -39.52 11.26
C LEU A 537 -21.19 -38.33 10.31
N LYS A 538 -20.93 -37.14 10.83
CA LYS A 538 -20.70 -35.93 10.01
C LYS A 538 -19.52 -36.10 9.03
N ASN A 539 -18.42 -36.65 9.50
CA ASN A 539 -17.25 -36.93 8.66
C ASN A 539 -17.57 -37.94 7.57
N ARG A 540 -18.27 -39.02 7.89
CA ARG A 540 -18.68 -40.04 6.91
C ARG A 540 -19.61 -39.45 5.83
N ILE A 541 -20.59 -38.65 6.23
CA ILE A 541 -21.48 -37.95 5.28
C ILE A 541 -20.67 -37.03 4.34
N LYS A 542 -19.74 -36.27 4.91
CA LYS A 542 -18.88 -35.38 4.15
C LYS A 542 -18.03 -36.16 3.13
N ASP A 543 -17.35 -37.22 3.56
CA ASP A 543 -16.43 -37.99 2.71
C ASP A 543 -17.16 -38.72 1.58
N GLU A 544 -18.31 -39.33 1.85
CA GLU A 544 -19.12 -40.04 0.86
C GLU A 544 -19.73 -39.08 -0.16
N LEU A 545 -20.25 -37.92 0.28
CA LEU A 545 -20.77 -36.90 -0.63
C LEU A 545 -19.66 -36.28 -1.47
N HIS A 546 -18.46 -36.03 -0.89
CA HIS A 546 -17.30 -35.58 -1.65
C HIS A 546 -16.94 -36.57 -2.77
N ARG A 547 -16.85 -37.86 -2.43
CA ARG A 547 -16.56 -38.91 -3.40
C ARG A 547 -17.61 -38.93 -4.50
N TYR A 548 -18.89 -38.98 -4.15
CA TYR A 548 -20.00 -39.01 -5.11
C TYR A 548 -19.98 -37.81 -6.06
N ILE A 549 -19.85 -36.58 -5.51
CA ILE A 549 -19.86 -35.35 -6.30
C ILE A 549 -18.65 -35.31 -7.24
N TYR A 550 -17.46 -35.64 -6.71
CA TYR A 550 -16.25 -35.64 -7.52
C TYR A 550 -16.26 -36.68 -8.66
N GLU A 551 -16.83 -37.87 -8.42
CA GLU A 551 -16.99 -38.89 -9.47
C GLU A 551 -17.94 -38.42 -10.56
N LYS A 552 -19.04 -37.78 -10.20
CA LYS A 552 -20.09 -37.33 -11.14
C LYS A 552 -19.74 -36.09 -11.92
N ILE A 553 -19.21 -35.05 -11.29
CA ILE A 553 -19.07 -33.71 -11.89
C ILE A 553 -17.69 -33.07 -11.68
N LYS A 554 -16.73 -33.77 -11.05
CA LYS A 554 -15.35 -33.30 -10.85
C LYS A 554 -15.24 -31.95 -10.11
N ARG A 555 -16.20 -31.65 -9.23
CA ARG A 555 -16.20 -30.49 -8.35
C ARG A 555 -16.05 -30.92 -6.91
N ASN A 556 -15.57 -30.01 -6.06
CA ASN A 556 -15.26 -30.30 -4.65
C ASN A 556 -15.83 -29.22 -3.71
N PRO A 557 -17.18 -29.09 -3.62
CA PRO A 557 -17.79 -28.06 -2.78
C PRO A 557 -17.50 -28.28 -1.30
N MET A 558 -17.56 -27.21 -0.51
CA MET A 558 -17.58 -27.32 0.94
C MET A 558 -18.86 -27.99 1.40
N ILE A 559 -18.75 -29.08 2.18
CA ILE A 559 -19.92 -29.82 2.66
C ILE A 559 -20.04 -29.63 4.17
N LEU A 560 -21.21 -29.15 4.62
CA LEU A 560 -21.53 -28.87 6.01
C LEU A 560 -22.73 -29.69 6.49
N PRO A 561 -22.53 -30.86 7.12
CA PRO A 561 -23.61 -31.61 7.73
C PRO A 561 -24.07 -30.99 9.06
N ILE A 562 -25.37 -30.68 9.16
CA ILE A 562 -26.03 -30.15 10.34
C ILE A 562 -27.01 -31.22 10.87
N ILE A 563 -26.74 -31.71 12.05
CA ILE A 563 -27.62 -32.67 12.72
C ILE A 563 -28.28 -31.93 13.89
N LEU A 564 -29.60 -31.90 13.88
CA LEU A 564 -30.43 -31.39 14.97
C LEU A 564 -30.83 -32.59 15.86
N ASP A 565 -30.57 -32.50 17.15
CA ASP A 565 -30.96 -33.49 18.18
C ASP A 565 -32.32 -33.06 18.76
N ILE A 566 -33.35 -33.89 18.65
CA ILE A 566 -34.74 -33.66 19.07
C ILE A 566 -35.30 -34.82 19.85
#